data_e5623c193a3810d09eecebae95be2fc0
#
_entry.id   e5623c193a3810d09eecebae95be2fc0
#
_cell.length_a   1.000
_cell.length_b   1.000
_cell.length_c   1.000
_cell.angle_alpha   90.00
_cell.angle_beta   90.00
_cell.angle_gamma   90.00
#
_symmetry.space_group_name_H-M   'P 1'
#
loop_
_entity.id
_entity.type
_entity.pdbx_description
1 polymer ?
#
loop_
_entity_poly.entity_id
_entity_poly.type
_entity_poly.pdbx_seq_one_letter_code
_entity_poly.pdbx_strand_id
1 'polypeptide(L)'
;RPTPEVSFAIRHFGCQSGINITASHNPREYNGYKAYWDDGAQVLAPHDTAIIDEVNKVTVADIKFNGNKDLIQIIGKEVDKVYLDMVHSISIDPEVIRRQKDLSIVYTPLHGAGRVLIPDSLKEWGFENINCVPEQMVKDGNFPTVVSPNPENAEALSMAIALAKKIDADIVMASDPDADRVGMACKDDKGEWVLINGNQTCLIFLYYIIKNRIAMGKMQPNDFIV
;
A
#
# COMPACT_ATOMS: atom_id res chain seq x y z
N ARG A 1 9.59 2.19 -1.67
CA ARG A 1 8.38 2.14 -2.50
C ARG A 1 7.38 1.14 -1.93
N PRO A 2 6.09 1.22 -2.31
CA PRO A 2 5.06 0.26 -1.88
C PRO A 2 5.36 -1.17 -2.29
N THR A 3 4.96 -2.15 -1.46
CA THR A 3 5.08 -3.59 -1.78
C THR A 3 4.42 -3.95 -3.13
N PRO A 4 3.24 -3.42 -3.52
CA PRO A 4 2.66 -3.71 -4.84
C PRO A 4 3.53 -3.28 -6.02
N GLU A 5 4.35 -2.24 -5.87
CA GLU A 5 5.29 -1.82 -6.92
C GLU A 5 6.44 -2.82 -7.09
N VAL A 6 6.86 -3.52 -6.04
CA VAL A 6 7.85 -4.61 -6.15
C VAL A 6 7.29 -5.73 -7.05
N SER A 7 6.06 -6.16 -6.80
CA SER A 7 5.37 -7.15 -7.64
C SER A 7 5.25 -6.69 -9.11
N PHE A 8 4.94 -5.42 -9.33
CA PHE A 8 4.91 -4.82 -10.66
C PHE A 8 6.29 -4.83 -11.32
N ALA A 9 7.33 -4.38 -10.61
CA ALA A 9 8.68 -4.27 -11.14
C ALA A 9 9.27 -5.64 -11.56
N ILE A 10 8.99 -6.71 -10.81
CA ILE A 10 9.39 -8.07 -11.16
C ILE A 10 8.87 -8.42 -12.56
N ARG A 11 7.60 -8.21 -12.82
CA ARG A 11 6.99 -8.49 -14.14
C ARG A 11 7.46 -7.52 -15.22
N HIS A 12 7.58 -6.23 -14.87
CA HIS A 12 7.98 -5.19 -15.80
C HIS A 12 9.40 -5.41 -16.35
N PHE A 13 10.32 -5.84 -15.50
CA PHE A 13 11.71 -6.10 -15.88
C PHE A 13 11.98 -7.56 -16.27
N GLY A 14 11.00 -8.45 -16.20
CA GLY A 14 11.18 -9.88 -16.46
C GLY A 14 12.16 -10.55 -15.49
N CYS A 15 12.11 -10.17 -14.22
CA CYS A 15 12.98 -10.75 -13.19
C CYS A 15 12.60 -12.21 -12.90
N GLN A 16 13.57 -13.05 -12.57
CA GLN A 16 13.33 -14.43 -12.15
C GLN A 16 12.74 -14.50 -10.73
N SER A 17 13.02 -13.52 -9.89
CA SER A 17 12.51 -13.45 -8.52
C SER A 17 12.60 -12.03 -7.99
N GLY A 18 12.00 -11.80 -6.83
CA GLY A 18 12.11 -10.55 -6.10
C GLY A 18 12.15 -10.76 -4.60
N ILE A 19 12.65 -9.75 -3.90
CA ILE A 19 12.74 -9.75 -2.44
C ILE A 19 12.25 -8.41 -1.94
N ASN A 20 11.42 -8.42 -0.90
CA ASN A 20 11.05 -7.24 -0.13
C ASN A 20 11.39 -7.45 1.34
N ILE A 21 12.21 -6.55 1.90
CA ILE A 21 12.56 -6.56 3.32
C ILE A 21 11.59 -5.66 4.04
N THR A 22 10.62 -6.26 4.73
CA THR A 22 9.57 -5.55 5.44
C THR A 22 8.95 -6.42 6.53
N ALA A 23 8.63 -5.83 7.69
CA ALA A 23 7.79 -6.44 8.71
C ALA A 23 6.31 -6.03 8.58
N SER A 24 5.92 -5.39 7.45
CA SER A 24 4.57 -4.87 7.22
C SER A 24 4.16 -3.90 8.36
N HIS A 25 3.06 -4.17 9.03
CA HIS A 25 2.48 -3.39 10.12
C HIS A 25 2.89 -3.88 11.52
N ASN A 26 3.83 -4.82 11.61
CA ASN A 26 4.31 -5.30 12.91
C ASN A 26 5.10 -4.20 13.64
N PRO A 27 5.20 -4.28 14.98
CA PRO A 27 6.04 -3.39 15.77
C PRO A 27 7.51 -3.39 15.31
N ARG A 28 8.23 -2.32 15.65
CA ARG A 28 9.61 -2.05 15.19
C ARG A 28 10.64 -3.14 15.50
N GLU A 29 10.36 -3.98 16.49
CA GLU A 29 11.23 -5.08 16.91
C GLU A 29 11.23 -6.23 15.89
N TYR A 30 10.26 -6.25 14.98
CA TYR A 30 10.14 -7.28 13.96
C TYR A 30 10.87 -6.88 12.69
N ASN A 31 11.35 -7.88 11.97
CA ASN A 31 11.81 -7.78 10.61
C ASN A 31 11.14 -8.86 9.78
N GLY A 32 11.17 -8.74 8.45
CA GLY A 32 10.54 -9.71 7.57
C GLY A 32 11.25 -9.80 6.23
N TYR A 33 11.09 -10.96 5.61
CA TYR A 33 11.65 -11.28 4.30
C TYR A 33 10.53 -11.88 3.45
N LYS A 34 10.04 -11.13 2.49
CA LYS A 34 9.04 -11.59 1.51
C LYS A 34 9.76 -11.94 0.21
N ALA A 35 9.67 -13.19 -0.23
CA ALA A 35 10.20 -13.66 -1.52
C ALA A 35 9.08 -13.75 -2.55
N TYR A 36 9.41 -13.48 -3.81
CA TYR A 36 8.49 -13.44 -4.95
C TYR A 36 9.05 -14.27 -6.11
N TRP A 37 8.15 -14.87 -6.91
CA TRP A 37 8.49 -15.49 -8.18
C TRP A 37 8.46 -14.48 -9.35
N ASP A 38 8.74 -14.95 -10.54
CA ASP A 38 8.78 -14.19 -11.79
C ASP A 38 7.40 -13.63 -12.22
N ASP A 39 6.32 -14.22 -11.75
CA ASP A 39 4.95 -13.72 -11.91
C ASP A 39 4.61 -12.53 -11.00
N GLY A 40 5.51 -12.17 -10.08
CA GLY A 40 5.32 -11.12 -9.09
C GLY A 40 4.44 -11.53 -7.91
N ALA A 41 4.07 -12.81 -7.79
CA ALA A 41 3.36 -13.32 -6.62
C ALA A 41 4.33 -13.72 -5.50
N GLN A 42 3.89 -13.55 -4.26
CA GLN A 42 4.67 -14.01 -3.11
C GLN A 42 4.75 -15.53 -3.11
N VAL A 43 5.96 -16.04 -2.83
CA VAL A 43 6.24 -17.49 -2.79
C VAL A 43 5.41 -18.16 -1.70
N LEU A 44 4.79 -19.29 -2.05
CA LEU A 44 3.95 -20.11 -1.17
C LEU A 44 4.60 -21.47 -0.89
N ALA A 45 4.02 -22.20 0.07
CA ALA A 45 4.42 -23.56 0.40
C ALA A 45 4.40 -24.49 -0.85
N PRO A 46 5.38 -25.38 -1.00
CA PRO A 46 6.48 -25.70 -0.07
C PRO A 46 7.74 -24.85 -0.23
N HIS A 47 7.78 -23.95 -1.19
CA HIS A 47 8.99 -23.22 -1.57
C HIS A 47 9.38 -22.15 -0.56
N ASP A 48 8.42 -21.50 0.10
CA ASP A 48 8.66 -20.55 1.19
C ASP A 48 9.43 -21.21 2.34
N THR A 49 9.01 -22.39 2.76
CA THR A 49 9.67 -23.19 3.81
C THR A 49 11.09 -23.58 3.37
N ALA A 50 11.25 -24.04 2.12
CA ALA A 50 12.58 -24.40 1.60
C ALA A 50 13.55 -23.19 1.58
N ILE A 51 13.05 -22.00 1.23
CA ILE A 51 13.86 -20.76 1.26
C ILE A 51 14.27 -20.44 2.71
N ILE A 52 13.35 -20.50 3.66
CA ILE A 52 13.65 -20.22 5.07
C ILE A 52 14.64 -21.25 5.63
N ASP A 53 14.52 -22.51 5.26
CA ASP A 53 15.47 -23.55 5.67
C ASP A 53 16.89 -23.27 5.15
N GLU A 54 17.04 -22.73 3.93
CA GLU A 54 18.36 -22.33 3.41
C GLU A 54 18.86 -21.04 4.11
N VAL A 55 18.00 -20.06 4.35
CA VAL A 55 18.35 -18.84 5.09
C VAL A 55 18.87 -19.16 6.49
N ASN A 56 18.24 -20.11 7.18
CA ASN A 56 18.64 -20.51 8.55
C ASN A 56 19.99 -21.24 8.60
N LYS A 57 20.51 -21.73 7.47
CA LYS A 57 21.85 -22.35 7.38
C LYS A 57 22.97 -21.30 7.21
N VAL A 58 22.62 -20.07 6.78
CA VAL A 58 23.60 -19.01 6.52
C VAL A 58 24.11 -18.47 7.84
N THR A 59 25.43 -18.45 8.00
CA THR A 59 26.11 -17.81 9.13
C THR A 59 26.70 -16.46 8.71
N VAL A 60 27.07 -15.63 9.70
CA VAL A 60 27.73 -14.34 9.42
C VAL A 60 29.01 -14.52 8.61
N ALA A 61 29.72 -15.65 8.78
CA ALA A 61 30.95 -15.95 8.04
C ALA A 61 30.69 -16.23 6.55
N ASP A 62 29.48 -16.63 6.17
CA ASP A 62 29.12 -16.94 4.79
C ASP A 62 28.77 -15.68 3.99
N ILE A 63 28.57 -14.53 4.65
CA ILE A 63 28.17 -13.27 4.03
C ILE A 63 29.33 -12.71 3.20
N LYS A 64 29.09 -12.52 1.90
CA LYS A 64 30.07 -11.95 0.96
C LYS A 64 29.76 -10.46 0.74
N PHE A 65 30.70 -9.59 1.13
CA PHE A 65 30.59 -8.13 0.98
C PHE A 65 31.24 -7.57 -0.28
N ASN A 66 31.87 -8.42 -1.11
CA ASN A 66 32.63 -8.06 -2.31
C ASN A 66 31.86 -8.33 -3.60
N GLY A 67 30.55 -8.11 -3.62
CA GLY A 67 29.72 -8.26 -4.81
C GLY A 67 30.14 -7.32 -5.95
N ASN A 68 29.87 -7.73 -7.19
CA ASN A 68 30.11 -6.88 -8.37
C ASN A 68 29.05 -5.76 -8.43
N LYS A 69 29.49 -4.52 -8.21
CA LYS A 69 28.59 -3.33 -8.23
C LYS A 69 28.03 -3.03 -9.61
N ASP A 70 28.69 -3.47 -10.69
CA ASP A 70 28.21 -3.26 -12.07
C ASP A 70 26.92 -4.05 -12.38
N LEU A 71 26.60 -5.05 -11.54
CA LEU A 71 25.36 -5.83 -11.62
C LEU A 71 24.18 -5.17 -10.88
N ILE A 72 24.41 -4.04 -10.21
CA ILE A 72 23.39 -3.35 -9.41
C ILE A 72 22.85 -2.18 -10.23
N GLN A 73 21.58 -2.23 -10.57
CA GLN A 73 20.87 -1.11 -11.18
C GLN A 73 19.90 -0.50 -10.15
N ILE A 74 20.07 0.80 -9.89
CA ILE A 74 19.12 1.55 -9.05
C ILE A 74 17.99 2.05 -9.95
N ILE A 75 16.76 1.71 -9.61
CA ILE A 75 15.54 2.19 -10.28
C ILE A 75 14.89 3.31 -9.45
N GLY A 76 14.13 4.19 -10.08
CA GLY A 76 13.58 5.38 -9.44
C GLY A 76 12.27 5.86 -10.05
N LYS A 77 12.15 7.17 -10.21
CA LYS A 77 10.90 7.83 -10.64
C LYS A 77 10.39 7.39 -12.02
N GLU A 78 11.25 6.91 -12.88
CA GLU A 78 10.87 6.36 -14.18
C GLU A 78 10.00 5.10 -14.03
N VAL A 79 10.26 4.28 -13.01
CA VAL A 79 9.45 3.10 -12.68
C VAL A 79 8.18 3.51 -11.95
N ASP A 80 8.29 4.46 -11.01
CA ASP A 80 7.12 5.06 -10.33
C ASP A 80 6.06 5.48 -11.35
N LYS A 81 6.48 6.21 -12.40
CA LYS A 81 5.56 6.68 -13.42
C LYS A 81 4.85 5.55 -14.16
N VAL A 82 5.58 4.57 -14.63
CA VAL A 82 4.98 3.44 -15.37
C VAL A 82 4.05 2.62 -14.46
N TYR A 83 4.41 2.47 -13.19
CA TYR A 83 3.56 1.84 -12.19
C TYR A 83 2.26 2.63 -11.98
N LEU A 84 2.32 3.95 -11.79
CA LEU A 84 1.14 4.79 -11.62
C LEU A 84 0.26 4.81 -12.88
N ASP A 85 0.85 4.86 -14.08
CA ASP A 85 0.09 4.74 -15.34
C ASP A 85 -0.70 3.42 -15.40
N MET A 86 -0.10 2.32 -14.94
CA MET A 86 -0.79 1.03 -14.83
C MET A 86 -1.93 1.08 -13.80
N VAL A 87 -1.67 1.64 -12.61
CA VAL A 87 -2.70 1.78 -11.55
C VAL A 87 -3.87 2.64 -12.03
N HIS A 88 -3.59 3.73 -12.75
CA HIS A 88 -4.64 4.57 -13.36
C HIS A 88 -5.45 3.81 -14.41
N SER A 89 -4.82 2.94 -15.20
CA SER A 89 -5.49 2.17 -16.26
C SER A 89 -6.57 1.21 -15.74
N ILE A 90 -6.51 0.80 -14.48
CA ILE A 90 -7.51 -0.06 -13.84
C ILE A 90 -8.65 0.72 -13.17
N SER A 91 -8.62 2.06 -13.22
CA SER A 91 -9.70 2.89 -12.70
C SER A 91 -11.03 2.57 -13.41
N ILE A 92 -12.07 2.33 -12.60
CA ILE A 92 -13.37 1.90 -13.12
C ILE A 92 -14.18 3.07 -13.63
N ASP A 93 -14.25 4.16 -12.85
CA ASP A 93 -15.03 5.36 -13.19
C ASP A 93 -14.26 6.64 -12.84
N PRO A 94 -13.39 7.11 -13.75
CA PRO A 94 -12.65 8.35 -13.54
C PRO A 94 -13.55 9.60 -13.43
N GLU A 95 -14.75 9.55 -14.00
CA GLU A 95 -15.70 10.68 -13.93
C GLU A 95 -16.25 10.90 -12.52
N VAL A 96 -16.43 9.82 -11.73
CA VAL A 96 -16.81 9.96 -10.32
C VAL A 96 -15.76 10.77 -9.58
N ILE A 97 -14.48 10.49 -9.81
CA ILE A 97 -13.37 11.21 -9.15
C ILE A 97 -13.41 12.69 -9.53
N ARG A 98 -13.59 13.02 -10.83
CA ARG A 98 -13.68 14.41 -11.29
C ARG A 98 -14.86 15.17 -10.65
N ARG A 99 -16.00 14.50 -10.46
CA ARG A 99 -17.14 15.10 -9.76
C ARG A 99 -16.90 15.30 -8.26
N GLN A 100 -15.95 14.57 -7.67
CA GLN A 100 -15.61 14.59 -6.25
C GLN A 100 -14.20 15.15 -6.00
N LYS A 101 -13.67 15.96 -6.92
CA LYS A 101 -12.30 16.49 -6.85
C LYS A 101 -12.01 17.29 -5.58
N ASP A 102 -13.04 17.95 -5.03
CA ASP A 102 -12.96 18.80 -3.85
C ASP A 102 -13.04 18.00 -2.53
N LEU A 103 -13.20 16.66 -2.61
CA LEU A 103 -13.26 15.80 -1.42
C LEU A 103 -12.03 16.04 -0.53
N SER A 104 -12.28 16.40 0.72
CA SER A 104 -11.21 16.70 1.69
C SER A 104 -10.69 15.40 2.28
N ILE A 105 -9.50 14.99 1.83
CA ILE A 105 -8.84 13.75 2.22
C ILE A 105 -7.74 14.06 3.22
N VAL A 106 -7.74 13.38 4.37
CA VAL A 106 -6.57 13.31 5.25
C VAL A 106 -5.88 11.98 5.00
N TYR A 107 -4.56 12.02 4.75
CA TYR A 107 -3.77 10.83 4.50
C TYR A 107 -2.60 10.70 5.48
N THR A 108 -2.34 9.47 5.93
CA THR A 108 -1.13 9.10 6.67
C THR A 108 -0.51 7.80 6.15
N PRO A 109 0.80 7.78 5.89
CA PRO A 109 1.56 6.57 5.57
C PRO A 109 2.08 5.83 6.81
N LEU A 110 1.76 6.27 8.02
CA LEU A 110 2.29 5.72 9.28
C LEU A 110 3.82 5.55 9.26
N HIS A 111 4.55 6.61 8.87
CA HIS A 111 6.01 6.64 8.67
C HIS A 111 6.55 5.76 7.51
N GLY A 112 5.68 5.17 6.71
CA GLY A 112 6.00 4.16 5.72
C GLY A 112 6.28 4.65 4.30
N ALA A 113 6.36 3.70 3.38
CA ALA A 113 6.72 3.90 1.98
C ALA A 113 5.62 4.60 1.15
N GLY A 114 4.35 4.47 1.57
CA GLY A 114 3.20 5.08 0.89
C GLY A 114 3.29 6.60 0.75
N ARG A 115 4.09 7.26 1.59
CA ARG A 115 4.32 8.71 1.58
C ARG A 115 4.76 9.29 0.23
N VAL A 116 5.35 8.47 -0.63
CA VAL A 116 5.89 8.92 -1.93
C VAL A 116 4.81 8.87 -3.01
N LEU A 117 4.20 7.71 -3.20
CA LEU A 117 3.33 7.48 -4.35
C LEU A 117 1.85 7.75 -4.09
N ILE A 118 1.35 7.53 -2.87
CA ILE A 118 -0.09 7.62 -2.62
C ILE A 118 -0.62 9.06 -2.76
N PRO A 119 0.02 10.09 -2.15
CA PRO A 119 -0.43 11.47 -2.37
C PRO A 119 -0.34 11.91 -3.84
N ASP A 120 0.71 11.50 -4.54
CA ASP A 120 0.89 11.85 -5.95
C ASP A 120 -0.16 11.14 -6.83
N SER A 121 -0.42 9.85 -6.59
CA SER A 121 -1.46 9.09 -7.26
C SER A 121 -2.85 9.72 -7.08
N LEU A 122 -3.20 10.11 -5.85
CA LEU A 122 -4.50 10.75 -5.58
C LEU A 122 -4.63 12.08 -6.36
N LYS A 123 -3.55 12.88 -6.43
CA LYS A 123 -3.54 14.13 -7.22
C LYS A 123 -3.66 13.86 -8.72
N GLU A 124 -2.94 12.87 -9.23
CA GLU A 124 -3.00 12.50 -10.66
C GLU A 124 -4.39 11.98 -11.04
N TRP A 125 -5.12 11.35 -10.12
CA TRP A 125 -6.53 10.99 -10.32
C TRP A 125 -7.47 12.20 -10.33
N GLY A 126 -7.04 13.34 -9.79
CA GLY A 126 -7.78 14.60 -9.83
C GLY A 126 -8.34 15.08 -8.49
N PHE A 127 -7.96 14.47 -7.37
CA PHE A 127 -8.30 15.03 -6.06
C PHE A 127 -7.42 16.24 -5.77
N GLU A 128 -8.04 17.36 -5.40
CA GLU A 128 -7.36 18.63 -5.20
C GLU A 128 -7.06 18.92 -3.72
N ASN A 129 -7.80 18.30 -2.80
CA ASN A 129 -7.74 18.63 -1.37
C ASN A 129 -7.20 17.45 -0.55
N ILE A 130 -5.87 17.24 -0.62
CA ILE A 130 -5.17 16.17 0.07
C ILE A 130 -4.31 16.75 1.18
N ASN A 131 -4.59 16.38 2.42
CA ASN A 131 -3.94 16.86 3.62
C ASN A 131 -3.20 15.72 4.31
N CYS A 132 -1.88 15.71 4.22
CA CYS A 132 -1.07 14.68 4.85
C CYS A 132 -0.77 15.03 6.32
N VAL A 133 -0.68 14.02 7.20
CA VAL A 133 -0.23 14.19 8.59
C VAL A 133 1.28 14.42 8.60
N PRO A 134 1.79 15.65 8.87
CA PRO A 134 3.19 15.99 8.63
C PRO A 134 4.17 15.12 9.41
N GLU A 135 3.86 14.83 10.67
CA GLU A 135 4.70 14.06 11.58
C GLU A 135 4.86 12.61 11.09
N GLN A 136 3.82 12.05 10.50
CA GLN A 136 3.80 10.67 10.00
C GLN A 136 4.29 10.54 8.55
N MET A 137 4.48 11.66 7.84
CA MET A 137 5.13 11.68 6.52
C MET A 137 6.65 11.51 6.60
N VAL A 138 7.23 11.61 7.78
CA VAL A 138 8.65 11.36 8.02
C VAL A 138 8.90 9.85 8.06
N LYS A 139 9.81 9.37 7.19
CA LYS A 139 10.21 7.96 7.21
C LYS A 139 11.03 7.68 8.47
N ASP A 140 10.49 6.89 9.39
CA ASP A 140 11.17 6.50 10.62
C ASP A 140 10.77 5.07 11.04
N GLY A 141 11.74 4.16 11.05
CA GLY A 141 11.52 2.76 11.44
C GLY A 141 11.31 2.56 12.95
N ASN A 142 11.44 3.62 13.77
CA ASN A 142 11.09 3.58 15.19
C ASN A 142 9.59 3.85 15.44
N PHE A 143 8.85 4.30 14.42
CA PHE A 143 7.42 4.63 14.51
C PHE A 143 7.06 5.52 15.71
N PRO A 144 7.68 6.72 15.86
CA PRO A 144 7.63 7.50 17.09
C PRO A 144 6.22 7.99 17.48
N THR A 145 5.26 7.94 16.58
CA THR A 145 3.89 8.43 16.83
C THR A 145 2.86 7.32 17.00
N VAL A 146 3.25 6.06 16.87
CA VAL A 146 2.35 4.90 16.99
C VAL A 146 3.03 3.72 17.67
N VAL A 147 2.28 2.95 18.44
CA VAL A 147 2.77 1.71 19.06
C VAL A 147 2.91 0.60 18.01
N SER A 148 1.91 0.49 17.13
CA SER A 148 1.91 -0.43 15.99
C SER A 148 1.39 0.30 14.76
N PRO A 149 2.13 0.30 13.65
CA PRO A 149 1.74 1.03 12.43
C PRO A 149 0.68 0.27 11.61
N ASN A 150 -0.34 -0.25 12.28
CA ASN A 150 -1.45 -0.96 11.66
C ASN A 150 -2.60 0.02 11.38
N PRO A 151 -2.97 0.28 10.11
CA PRO A 151 -3.99 1.25 9.75
C PRO A 151 -5.42 0.84 10.15
N GLU A 152 -5.63 -0.36 10.66
CA GLU A 152 -6.91 -0.78 11.24
C GLU A 152 -7.03 -0.45 12.75
N ASN A 153 -5.95 0.00 13.37
CA ASN A 153 -5.96 0.37 14.79
C ASN A 153 -6.38 1.82 14.99
N ALA A 154 -7.34 2.05 15.90
CA ALA A 154 -7.81 3.40 16.22
C ALA A 154 -6.68 4.31 16.72
N GLU A 155 -5.74 3.76 17.49
CA GLU A 155 -4.57 4.48 17.98
C GLU A 155 -3.70 5.00 16.84
N ALA A 156 -3.41 4.17 15.83
CA ALA A 156 -2.61 4.54 14.68
C ALA A 156 -3.25 5.68 13.84
N LEU A 157 -4.57 5.71 13.75
CA LEU A 157 -5.32 6.74 13.04
C LEU A 157 -5.62 7.99 13.87
N SER A 158 -5.26 8.03 15.14
CA SER A 158 -5.63 9.11 16.07
C SER A 158 -5.19 10.50 15.60
N MET A 159 -3.94 10.63 15.11
CA MET A 159 -3.42 11.90 14.59
C MET A 159 -4.13 12.33 13.31
N ALA A 160 -4.39 11.39 12.40
CA ALA A 160 -5.11 11.66 11.16
C ALA A 160 -6.56 12.08 11.43
N ILE A 161 -7.24 11.43 12.37
CA ILE A 161 -8.60 11.82 12.81
C ILE A 161 -8.59 13.19 13.50
N ALA A 162 -7.58 13.47 14.32
CA ALA A 162 -7.44 14.80 14.93
C ALA A 162 -7.26 15.91 13.90
N LEU A 163 -6.42 15.67 12.87
CA LEU A 163 -6.27 16.59 11.74
C LEU A 163 -7.59 16.73 10.98
N ALA A 164 -8.25 15.62 10.68
CA ALA A 164 -9.53 15.62 9.95
C ALA A 164 -10.62 16.41 10.68
N LYS A 165 -10.72 16.28 12.01
CA LYS A 165 -11.62 17.10 12.84
C LYS A 165 -11.29 18.59 12.76
N LYS A 166 -10.00 18.93 12.77
CA LYS A 166 -9.53 20.33 12.74
C LYS A 166 -9.86 21.05 11.44
N ILE A 167 -9.79 20.34 10.31
CA ILE A 167 -10.01 20.93 8.97
C ILE A 167 -11.37 20.60 8.38
N ASP A 168 -12.24 19.91 9.14
CA ASP A 168 -13.53 19.41 8.71
C ASP A 168 -13.44 18.52 7.45
N ALA A 169 -12.52 17.58 7.45
CA ALA A 169 -12.33 16.67 6.33
C ALA A 169 -13.49 15.68 6.17
N ASP A 170 -13.62 15.10 4.98
CA ASP A 170 -14.65 14.13 4.61
C ASP A 170 -14.22 12.70 4.93
N ILE A 171 -12.93 12.36 4.68
CA ILE A 171 -12.41 11.01 4.83
C ILE A 171 -10.97 11.02 5.34
N VAL A 172 -10.63 10.01 6.14
CA VAL A 172 -9.26 9.67 6.52
C VAL A 172 -8.85 8.40 5.80
N MET A 173 -7.66 8.40 5.22
CA MET A 173 -7.02 7.24 4.60
C MET A 173 -5.65 7.01 5.23
N ALA A 174 -5.31 5.76 5.46
CA ALA A 174 -3.98 5.37 5.95
C ALA A 174 -3.46 4.16 5.20
N SER A 175 -2.15 4.07 5.04
CA SER A 175 -1.48 2.84 4.62
C SER A 175 -0.52 2.36 5.69
N ASP A 176 -0.30 1.05 5.77
CA ASP A 176 0.76 0.50 6.61
C ASP A 176 2.16 0.82 6.02
N PRO A 177 3.26 0.51 6.73
CA PRO A 177 4.60 0.95 6.32
C PRO A 177 5.05 0.47 4.96
N ASP A 178 4.66 -0.70 4.49
CA ASP A 178 4.99 -1.21 3.16
C ASP A 178 3.87 -0.99 2.12
N ALA A 179 2.80 -0.30 2.55
CA ALA A 179 1.72 0.23 1.72
C ALA A 179 1.01 -0.83 0.87
N ASP A 180 0.81 -2.03 1.43
CA ASP A 180 -0.02 -3.08 0.83
C ASP A 180 -1.40 -3.20 1.51
N ARG A 181 -1.65 -2.41 2.57
CA ARG A 181 -2.94 -2.30 3.28
C ARG A 181 -3.47 -0.89 3.29
N VAL A 182 -4.79 -0.78 3.41
CA VAL A 182 -5.48 0.50 3.58
C VAL A 182 -6.37 0.45 4.81
N GLY A 183 -6.30 1.49 5.63
CA GLY A 183 -7.26 1.79 6.67
C GLY A 183 -8.04 3.05 6.33
N MET A 184 -9.30 3.10 6.71
CA MET A 184 -10.17 4.26 6.44
C MET A 184 -11.00 4.62 7.65
N ALA A 185 -11.33 5.92 7.76
CA ALA A 185 -12.35 6.40 8.67
C ALA A 185 -13.19 7.50 7.99
N CYS A 186 -14.46 7.54 8.34
CA CYS A 186 -15.38 8.57 7.86
C CYS A 186 -16.34 8.97 9.00
N LYS A 187 -17.15 10.02 8.77
CA LYS A 187 -18.21 10.41 9.73
C LYS A 187 -19.43 9.51 9.58
N ASP A 188 -20.02 9.12 10.69
CA ASP A 188 -21.32 8.45 10.73
C ASP A 188 -22.49 9.46 10.61
N ASP A 189 -23.73 8.97 10.72
CA ASP A 189 -24.96 9.79 10.65
C ASP A 189 -25.05 10.85 11.76
N LYS A 190 -24.24 10.72 12.82
CA LYS A 190 -24.18 11.65 13.94
C LYS A 190 -23.00 12.61 13.84
N GLY A 191 -22.19 12.48 12.79
CA GLY A 191 -20.97 13.26 12.58
C GLY A 191 -19.77 12.75 13.38
N GLU A 192 -19.85 11.57 13.99
CA GLU A 192 -18.75 10.97 14.72
C GLU A 192 -17.82 10.17 13.78
N TRP A 193 -16.51 10.30 14.01
CA TRP A 193 -15.52 9.56 13.21
C TRP A 193 -15.53 8.08 13.61
N VAL A 194 -15.79 7.22 12.63
CA VAL A 194 -15.79 5.76 12.76
C VAL A 194 -14.78 5.13 11.80
N LEU A 195 -14.07 4.12 12.28
CA LEU A 195 -13.16 3.33 11.45
C LEU A 195 -13.99 2.33 10.63
N ILE A 196 -13.62 2.21 9.36
CA ILE A 196 -14.13 1.16 8.47
C ILE A 196 -13.10 0.04 8.49
N ASN A 197 -13.44 -1.11 9.06
CA ASN A 197 -12.51 -2.25 9.12
C ASN A 197 -12.30 -2.90 7.75
N GLY A 198 -11.24 -3.74 7.64
CA GLY A 198 -10.87 -4.36 6.37
C GLY A 198 -11.99 -5.17 5.73
N ASN A 199 -12.79 -5.90 6.49
CA ASN A 199 -13.92 -6.66 5.95
C ASN A 199 -15.01 -5.75 5.38
N GLN A 200 -15.32 -4.64 6.04
CA GLN A 200 -16.27 -3.64 5.53
C GLN A 200 -15.73 -2.99 4.26
N THR A 201 -14.46 -2.61 4.26
CA THR A 201 -13.76 -2.05 3.08
C THR A 201 -13.81 -3.01 1.90
N CYS A 202 -13.51 -4.29 2.13
CA CYS A 202 -13.58 -5.34 1.12
C CYS A 202 -14.99 -5.46 0.51
N LEU A 203 -16.02 -5.48 1.33
CA LEU A 203 -17.42 -5.57 0.86
C LEU A 203 -17.80 -4.34 0.02
N ILE A 204 -17.39 -3.14 0.42
CA ILE A 204 -17.64 -1.91 -0.35
C ILE A 204 -16.95 -1.98 -1.71
N PHE A 205 -15.68 -2.38 -1.74
CA PHE A 205 -14.92 -2.51 -2.98
C PHE A 205 -15.49 -3.57 -3.90
N LEU A 206 -15.83 -4.74 -3.38
CA LEU A 206 -16.45 -5.82 -4.15
C LEU A 206 -17.78 -5.36 -4.77
N TYR A 207 -18.65 -4.74 -3.98
CA TYR A 207 -19.91 -4.21 -4.47
C TYR A 207 -19.68 -3.19 -5.60
N TYR A 208 -18.77 -2.23 -5.39
CA TYR A 208 -18.44 -1.20 -6.36
C TYR A 208 -17.89 -1.80 -7.67
N ILE A 209 -16.91 -2.70 -7.56
CA ILE A 209 -16.24 -3.32 -8.71
C ILE A 209 -17.25 -4.16 -9.51
N ILE A 210 -17.97 -5.07 -8.86
CA ILE A 210 -18.90 -5.99 -9.52
C ILE A 210 -20.01 -5.20 -10.20
N LYS A 211 -20.66 -4.26 -9.49
CA LYS A 211 -21.73 -3.43 -10.03
C LYS A 211 -21.30 -2.70 -11.31
N ASN A 212 -20.13 -2.08 -11.28
CA ASN A 212 -19.66 -1.33 -12.43
C ASN A 212 -19.19 -2.24 -13.57
N ARG A 213 -18.54 -3.37 -13.30
CA ARG A 213 -18.16 -4.35 -14.33
C ARG A 213 -19.39 -4.93 -15.04
N ILE A 214 -20.48 -5.21 -14.29
CA ILE A 214 -21.76 -5.62 -14.89
C ILE A 214 -22.30 -4.52 -15.80
N ALA A 215 -22.36 -3.27 -15.33
CA ALA A 215 -22.87 -2.14 -16.12
C ALA A 215 -22.06 -1.88 -17.39
N MET A 216 -20.76 -2.15 -17.35
CA MET A 216 -19.85 -2.02 -18.51
C MET A 216 -19.85 -3.24 -19.43
N GLY A 217 -20.58 -4.33 -19.13
CA GLY A 217 -20.54 -5.58 -19.89
C GLY A 217 -19.17 -6.30 -19.81
N LYS A 218 -18.37 -6.06 -18.76
CA LYS A 218 -17.02 -6.60 -18.59
C LYS A 218 -16.95 -7.84 -17.69
N MET A 219 -18.09 -8.35 -17.20
CA MET A 219 -18.12 -9.61 -16.45
C MET A 219 -17.96 -10.81 -17.38
N GLN A 220 -17.13 -11.75 -16.97
CA GLN A 220 -16.91 -13.02 -17.68
C GLN A 220 -17.47 -14.18 -16.86
N PRO A 221 -17.91 -15.29 -17.51
CA PRO A 221 -18.44 -16.45 -16.79
C PRO A 221 -17.49 -17.08 -15.76
N ASN A 222 -16.19 -16.88 -15.96
CA ASN A 222 -15.13 -17.43 -15.11
C ASN A 222 -14.51 -16.39 -14.16
N ASP A 223 -15.08 -15.20 -14.05
CA ASP A 223 -14.61 -14.23 -13.07
C ASP A 223 -14.83 -14.79 -11.65
N PHE A 224 -13.83 -14.69 -10.82
CA PHE A 224 -13.87 -15.14 -9.43
C PHE A 224 -13.21 -14.11 -8.50
N ILE A 225 -13.49 -14.25 -7.22
CA ILE A 225 -12.92 -13.41 -6.15
C ILE A 225 -12.01 -14.29 -5.31
N VAL A 226 -10.83 -13.76 -4.99
CA VAL A 226 -9.83 -14.42 -4.11
C VAL A 226 -9.81 -13.72 -2.77
#